data_b47f9eb264aa805a4757a8b074856744
#
_entry.id   b47f9eb264aa805a4757a8b074856744
#
_cell.length_a   1.000
_cell.length_b   1.000
_cell.length_c   1.000
_cell.angle_alpha   90.00
_cell.angle_beta   90.00
_cell.angle_gamma   90.00
#
_symmetry.space_group_name_H-M   'P 1'
#
loop_
_entity.id
_entity.type
_entity.pdbx_description
1 polymer ?
#
loop_
_entity_poly.entity_id
_entity_poly.type
_entity_poly.pdbx_seq_one_letter_code
_entity_poly.pdbx_strand_id
1 'polypeptide(L)'
;MPIKVGINGFGRIGRNILRASLGDPAIEFVAVNDITDPKTLAHLLKYDSILGNLTHQVTYTDDSIAVDGKGFRVFKVKDPAELDWASVGAEIVVESTGLFTKGSDAKKHLRGPVKKVIISAPATDPDHTLVLGVNEKTYDPAKHHVVSNASCTTNCLAPVAKVLQDTFGIVHGTMTTIHSYTNDQRLLDLPHKDLRRARAAALSMIPTTTGAAKALHLVIPELQGKLDGYAMRVPTPNVSVVDLTATTEKPASVEGVNAAFRRAAEGPMRGILEYTEEELVSADFKGNPHSSIVDSAYTRVVGTNCVKVLAWYDNEWGYSCRCRDLIKYMAARL
;
A
#
# COMPACT_ATOMS: atom_id res chain seq x y z
N MET A 1 19.47 -16.48 7.42
CA MET A 1 20.11 -15.33 6.75
C MET A 1 19.01 -14.35 6.37
N PRO A 2 19.26 -13.03 6.35
CA PRO A 2 18.28 -12.07 5.86
C PRO A 2 17.94 -12.33 4.38
N ILE A 3 16.71 -12.04 3.98
CA ILE A 3 16.32 -12.08 2.58
C ILE A 3 16.90 -10.89 1.84
N LYS A 4 17.54 -11.13 0.71
CA LYS A 4 18.15 -10.07 -0.12
C LYS A 4 17.12 -9.46 -1.05
N VAL A 5 16.89 -8.15 -0.91
CA VAL A 5 15.82 -7.42 -1.60
C VAL A 5 16.40 -6.35 -2.53
N GLY A 6 15.92 -6.33 -3.77
CA GLY A 6 16.07 -5.24 -4.72
C GLY A 6 14.83 -4.37 -4.78
N ILE A 7 14.96 -3.08 -5.01
CA ILE A 7 13.84 -2.17 -5.26
C ILE A 7 14.01 -1.54 -6.65
N ASN A 8 13.04 -1.74 -7.53
CA ASN A 8 12.97 -1.02 -8.80
C ASN A 8 12.01 0.18 -8.65
N GLY A 9 12.54 1.40 -8.76
CA GLY A 9 11.83 2.63 -8.45
C GLY A 9 12.05 3.09 -7.01
N PHE A 10 12.98 4.02 -6.81
CA PHE A 10 13.30 4.56 -5.49
C PHE A 10 12.60 5.90 -5.23
N GLY A 11 11.33 5.96 -5.66
CA GLY A 11 10.38 7.05 -5.39
C GLY A 11 9.92 7.05 -3.92
N ARG A 12 8.79 7.71 -3.63
CA ARG A 12 8.29 7.81 -2.25
C ARG A 12 8.07 6.42 -1.62
N ILE A 13 7.34 5.53 -2.30
CA ILE A 13 7.04 4.19 -1.75
C ILE A 13 8.31 3.35 -1.60
N GLY A 14 9.18 3.30 -2.61
CA GLY A 14 10.44 2.56 -2.50
C GLY A 14 11.31 3.02 -1.33
N ARG A 15 11.45 4.35 -1.12
CA ARG A 15 12.17 4.89 0.02
C ARG A 15 11.48 4.59 1.36
N ASN A 16 10.16 4.65 1.41
CA ASN A 16 9.41 4.36 2.63
C ASN A 16 9.46 2.87 3.00
N ILE A 17 9.48 1.96 2.02
CA ILE A 17 9.70 0.52 2.27
C ILE A 17 11.08 0.32 2.92
N LEU A 18 12.13 0.95 2.41
CA LEU A 18 13.46 0.89 3.01
C LEU A 18 13.43 1.49 4.43
N ARG A 19 12.87 2.68 4.62
CA ARG A 19 12.76 3.32 5.95
C ARG A 19 11.99 2.45 6.95
N ALA A 20 10.87 1.86 6.54
CA ALA A 20 10.05 0.98 7.39
C ALA A 20 10.74 -0.34 7.77
N SER A 21 11.80 -0.70 7.04
CA SER A 21 12.58 -1.92 7.25
C SER A 21 13.90 -1.68 7.98
N LEU A 22 14.25 -0.43 8.30
CA LEU A 22 15.49 -0.14 9.01
C LEU A 22 15.48 -0.83 10.39
N GLY A 23 16.55 -1.54 10.69
CA GLY A 23 16.68 -2.32 11.93
C GLY A 23 15.99 -3.69 11.90
N ASP A 24 15.27 -4.06 10.85
CA ASP A 24 14.70 -5.42 10.72
C ASP A 24 15.79 -6.40 10.25
N PRO A 25 16.20 -7.38 11.09
CA PRO A 25 17.26 -8.32 10.73
C PRO A 25 16.87 -9.34 9.69
N ALA A 26 15.57 -9.41 9.32
CA ALA A 26 15.08 -10.36 8.33
C ALA A 26 15.25 -9.86 6.89
N ILE A 27 15.52 -8.57 6.68
CA ILE A 27 15.60 -7.95 5.35
C ILE A 27 16.95 -7.27 5.15
N GLU A 28 17.58 -7.53 4.01
CA GLU A 28 18.78 -6.85 3.54
C GLU A 28 18.50 -6.23 2.17
N PHE A 29 18.50 -4.89 2.06
CA PHE A 29 18.45 -4.24 0.77
C PHE A 29 19.84 -4.27 0.14
N VAL A 30 19.94 -4.90 -1.02
CA VAL A 30 21.23 -5.09 -1.72
C VAL A 30 21.39 -4.13 -2.91
N ALA A 31 20.29 -3.68 -3.49
CA ALA A 31 20.31 -2.65 -4.53
C ALA A 31 18.95 -1.95 -4.67
N VAL A 32 19.02 -0.74 -5.23
CA VAL A 32 17.88 -0.01 -5.77
C VAL A 32 18.15 0.37 -7.22
N ASN A 33 17.10 0.52 -8.01
CA ASN A 33 17.20 1.06 -9.36
C ASN A 33 16.35 2.30 -9.49
N ASP A 34 16.93 3.38 -10.01
CA ASP A 34 16.22 4.60 -10.36
C ASP A 34 17.01 5.34 -11.46
N ILE A 35 16.33 6.14 -12.28
CA ILE A 35 17.00 6.94 -13.32
C ILE A 35 17.71 8.17 -12.76
N THR A 36 17.47 8.50 -11.49
CA THR A 36 18.05 9.60 -10.74
C THR A 36 19.43 9.22 -10.18
N ASP A 37 20.30 10.18 -9.96
CA ASP A 37 21.64 9.98 -9.42
C ASP A 37 21.62 9.63 -7.91
N PRO A 38 22.66 8.91 -7.42
CA PRO A 38 22.71 8.48 -6.00
C PRO A 38 22.72 9.63 -5.00
N LYS A 39 23.34 10.77 -5.32
CA LYS A 39 23.36 11.96 -4.44
C LYS A 39 21.96 12.47 -4.18
N THR A 40 21.15 12.64 -5.24
CA THR A 40 19.76 13.09 -5.14
C THR A 40 18.90 12.06 -4.41
N LEU A 41 19.06 10.76 -4.69
CA LEU A 41 18.33 9.70 -4.03
C LEU A 41 18.67 9.62 -2.53
N ALA A 42 19.95 9.76 -2.15
CA ALA A 42 20.40 9.80 -0.76
C ALA A 42 19.83 11.02 -0.02
N HIS A 43 19.81 12.20 -0.68
CA HIS A 43 19.21 13.41 -0.13
C HIS A 43 17.72 13.20 0.17
N LEU A 44 16.95 12.67 -0.81
CA LEU A 44 15.52 12.40 -0.65
C LEU A 44 15.22 11.23 0.31
N LEU A 45 16.16 10.31 0.54
CA LEU A 45 16.06 9.31 1.59
C LEU A 45 16.23 9.92 2.97
N LYS A 46 17.18 10.85 3.10
CA LYS A 46 17.49 11.54 4.37
C LYS A 46 16.41 12.53 4.76
N TYR A 47 15.93 13.35 3.82
CA TYR A 47 15.00 14.45 4.08
C TYR A 47 13.65 14.16 3.43
N ASP A 48 12.61 14.13 4.23
CA ASP A 48 11.25 13.89 3.76
C ASP A 48 10.29 14.93 4.36
N SER A 49 9.58 15.63 3.50
CA SER A 49 8.66 16.71 3.92
C SER A 49 7.45 16.22 4.70
N ILE A 50 7.08 14.93 4.53
CA ILE A 50 5.92 14.32 5.18
C ILE A 50 6.33 13.59 6.45
N LEU A 51 7.27 12.64 6.33
CA LEU A 51 7.68 11.77 7.43
C LEU A 51 8.84 12.34 8.26
N GLY A 52 9.38 13.49 7.86
CA GLY A 52 10.50 14.13 8.56
C GLY A 52 11.86 13.51 8.22
N ASN A 53 12.89 14.09 8.80
CA ASN A 53 14.26 13.71 8.55
C ASN A 53 14.55 12.33 9.15
N LEU A 54 15.21 11.48 8.36
CA LEU A 54 15.70 10.20 8.86
C LEU A 54 16.80 10.45 9.90
N THR A 55 16.70 9.84 11.09
CA THR A 55 17.70 10.02 12.16
C THR A 55 19.02 9.30 11.87
N HIS A 56 18.98 8.25 11.04
CA HIS A 56 20.13 7.48 10.58
C HIS A 56 21.09 8.29 9.73
N GLN A 57 22.38 7.94 9.75
CA GLN A 57 23.38 8.54 8.85
C GLN A 57 23.17 8.01 7.42
N VAL A 58 23.08 8.90 6.44
CA VAL A 58 22.99 8.53 5.02
C VAL A 58 24.21 9.08 4.30
N THR A 59 24.93 8.18 3.61
CA THR A 59 26.09 8.52 2.77
C THR A 59 25.91 7.95 1.38
N TYR A 60 26.65 8.41 0.40
CA TYR A 60 26.58 7.95 -0.98
C TYR A 60 27.94 7.99 -1.67
N THR A 61 28.06 7.18 -2.72
CA THR A 61 29.13 7.22 -3.73
C THR A 61 28.50 7.43 -5.11
N ASP A 62 29.29 7.29 -6.17
CA ASP A 62 28.77 7.43 -7.55
C ASP A 62 27.80 6.29 -7.95
N ASP A 63 27.83 5.15 -7.25
CA ASP A 63 27.04 3.96 -7.58
C ASP A 63 26.37 3.29 -6.37
N SER A 64 26.42 3.90 -5.21
CA SER A 64 25.84 3.31 -4.00
C SER A 64 25.32 4.35 -3.02
N ILE A 65 24.45 3.88 -2.11
CA ILE A 65 23.99 4.62 -0.93
C ILE A 65 24.18 3.72 0.29
N ALA A 66 24.54 4.31 1.42
CA ALA A 66 24.63 3.58 2.69
C ALA A 66 23.82 4.27 3.79
N VAL A 67 23.18 3.47 4.62
CA VAL A 67 22.47 3.90 5.84
C VAL A 67 23.17 3.24 7.03
N ASP A 68 23.72 4.06 7.95
CA ASP A 68 24.52 3.60 9.09
C ASP A 68 25.64 2.61 8.70
N GLY A 69 26.30 2.88 7.58
CA GLY A 69 27.39 2.07 7.06
C GLY A 69 26.94 0.81 6.28
N LYS A 70 25.66 0.47 6.25
CA LYS A 70 25.12 -0.63 5.43
C LYS A 70 24.81 -0.10 4.04
N GLY A 71 25.63 -0.49 3.05
CA GLY A 71 25.54 -0.03 1.67
C GLY A 71 24.62 -0.89 0.81
N PHE A 72 24.01 -0.28 -0.17
CA PHE A 72 23.29 -0.93 -1.27
C PHE A 72 23.64 -0.25 -2.59
N ARG A 73 23.67 -1.02 -3.66
CA ARG A 73 24.02 -0.52 -4.99
C ARG A 73 22.88 0.30 -5.58
N VAL A 74 23.22 1.31 -6.38
CA VAL A 74 22.26 2.10 -7.17
C VAL A 74 22.45 1.79 -8.65
N PHE A 75 21.48 1.10 -9.24
CA PHE A 75 21.42 0.92 -10.69
C PHE A 75 20.73 2.10 -11.34
N LYS A 76 21.03 2.31 -12.64
CA LYS A 76 20.44 3.38 -13.46
C LYS A 76 19.98 2.82 -14.80
N VAL A 77 19.07 1.86 -14.76
CA VAL A 77 18.61 1.07 -15.90
C VAL A 77 17.12 1.31 -16.13
N LYS A 78 16.73 1.52 -17.40
CA LYS A 78 15.33 1.80 -17.76
C LYS A 78 14.49 0.54 -17.95
N ASP A 79 15.05 -0.48 -18.62
CA ASP A 79 14.33 -1.73 -18.87
C ASP A 79 14.61 -2.75 -17.75
N PRO A 80 13.60 -3.24 -17.03
CA PRO A 80 13.77 -4.29 -16.02
C PRO A 80 14.50 -5.53 -16.56
N ALA A 81 14.39 -5.81 -17.85
CA ALA A 81 15.08 -6.92 -18.48
C ALA A 81 16.62 -6.77 -18.52
N GLU A 82 17.16 -5.59 -18.34
CA GLU A 82 18.60 -5.31 -18.36
C GLU A 82 19.20 -5.19 -16.95
N LEU A 83 18.36 -5.23 -15.88
CA LEU A 83 18.81 -5.12 -14.49
C LEU A 83 19.59 -6.36 -14.06
N ASP A 84 20.81 -6.19 -13.62
CA ASP A 84 21.68 -7.27 -13.13
C ASP A 84 21.48 -7.52 -11.62
N TRP A 85 20.32 -8.06 -11.27
CA TRP A 85 20.04 -8.49 -9.89
C TRP A 85 20.96 -9.62 -9.41
N ALA A 86 21.56 -10.36 -10.35
CA ALA A 86 22.47 -11.46 -10.02
C ALA A 86 23.77 -10.96 -9.39
N SER A 87 24.31 -9.84 -9.87
CA SER A 87 25.55 -9.24 -9.33
C SER A 87 25.46 -8.85 -7.85
N VAL A 88 24.24 -8.64 -7.33
CA VAL A 88 23.99 -8.28 -5.95
C VAL A 88 23.27 -9.39 -5.16
N GLY A 89 22.90 -10.47 -5.83
CA GLY A 89 22.25 -11.64 -5.23
C GLY A 89 20.83 -11.36 -4.71
N ALA A 90 20.08 -10.44 -5.33
CA ALA A 90 18.70 -10.15 -4.92
C ALA A 90 17.80 -11.37 -5.15
N GLU A 91 17.01 -11.76 -4.15
CA GLU A 91 16.09 -12.90 -4.17
C GLU A 91 14.63 -12.48 -4.33
N ILE A 92 14.27 -11.31 -3.80
CA ILE A 92 12.96 -10.66 -3.97
C ILE A 92 13.18 -9.28 -4.57
N VAL A 93 12.37 -8.91 -5.57
CA VAL A 93 12.36 -7.57 -6.14
C VAL A 93 11.02 -6.90 -5.84
N VAL A 94 11.06 -5.66 -5.34
CA VAL A 94 9.88 -4.81 -5.24
C VAL A 94 9.84 -3.90 -6.45
N GLU A 95 8.83 -4.07 -7.29
CA GLU A 95 8.53 -3.19 -8.41
C GLU A 95 7.71 -1.99 -7.90
N SER A 96 8.34 -0.83 -7.82
CA SER A 96 7.79 0.39 -7.21
C SER A 96 7.89 1.63 -8.11
N THR A 97 8.10 1.44 -9.42
CA THR A 97 8.15 2.55 -10.39
C THR A 97 6.77 3.09 -10.73
N GLY A 98 5.71 2.30 -10.57
CA GLY A 98 4.37 2.58 -11.08
C GLY A 98 4.23 2.45 -12.61
N LEU A 99 5.29 2.05 -13.31
CA LEU A 99 5.31 1.88 -14.77
C LEU A 99 5.06 0.44 -15.19
N PHE A 100 5.65 -0.54 -14.48
CA PHE A 100 5.60 -1.96 -14.80
C PHE A 100 4.54 -2.67 -13.94
N THR A 101 3.28 -2.24 -14.07
CA THR A 101 2.15 -2.77 -13.30
C THR A 101 1.45 -3.96 -13.95
N LYS A 102 1.90 -4.40 -15.14
CA LYS A 102 1.45 -5.66 -15.73
C LYS A 102 2.32 -6.81 -15.23
N GLY A 103 1.70 -7.95 -14.91
CA GLY A 103 2.42 -9.15 -14.48
C GLY A 103 3.50 -9.58 -15.47
N SER A 104 3.22 -9.52 -16.77
CA SER A 104 4.18 -9.83 -17.84
C SER A 104 5.41 -8.91 -17.84
N ASP A 105 5.25 -7.64 -17.53
CA ASP A 105 6.37 -6.69 -17.46
C ASP A 105 7.19 -6.90 -16.19
N ALA A 106 6.53 -7.13 -15.05
CA ALA A 106 7.19 -7.41 -13.78
C ALA A 106 7.93 -8.77 -13.80
N LYS A 107 7.46 -9.77 -14.57
CA LYS A 107 8.16 -11.06 -14.78
C LYS A 107 9.56 -10.89 -15.35
N LYS A 108 9.89 -9.79 -16.01
CA LYS A 108 11.24 -9.50 -16.49
C LYS A 108 12.29 -9.47 -15.38
N HIS A 109 11.88 -9.23 -14.14
CA HIS A 109 12.77 -9.31 -12.97
C HIS A 109 13.10 -10.74 -12.55
N LEU A 110 12.28 -11.76 -12.90
CA LEU A 110 12.48 -13.16 -12.52
C LEU A 110 13.64 -13.79 -13.29
N ARG A 111 14.86 -13.40 -12.93
CA ARG A 111 16.10 -13.89 -13.55
C ARG A 111 17.17 -14.08 -12.49
N GLY A 112 18.11 -15.00 -12.77
CA GLY A 112 19.19 -15.32 -11.83
C GLY A 112 18.64 -15.77 -10.46
N PRO A 113 19.06 -15.13 -9.37
CA PRO A 113 18.62 -15.50 -8.03
C PRO A 113 17.22 -15.00 -7.65
N VAL A 114 16.59 -14.10 -8.46
CA VAL A 114 15.28 -13.53 -8.14
C VAL A 114 14.19 -14.59 -8.24
N LYS A 115 13.57 -14.90 -7.13
CA LYS A 115 12.51 -15.92 -6.99
C LYS A 115 11.11 -15.30 -7.00
N LYS A 116 10.99 -14.06 -6.51
CA LYS A 116 9.69 -13.38 -6.33
C LYS A 116 9.76 -11.91 -6.69
N VAL A 117 8.65 -11.40 -7.20
CA VAL A 117 8.44 -9.97 -7.48
C VAL A 117 7.17 -9.51 -6.78
N ILE A 118 7.25 -8.39 -6.08
CA ILE A 118 6.12 -7.70 -5.47
C ILE A 118 5.87 -6.42 -6.24
N ILE A 119 4.69 -6.27 -6.84
CA ILE A 119 4.26 -5.01 -7.45
C ILE A 119 3.59 -4.16 -6.38
N SER A 120 4.16 -2.98 -6.08
CA SER A 120 3.63 -2.05 -5.06
C SER A 120 2.53 -1.15 -5.63
N ALA A 121 1.63 -1.72 -6.41
CA ALA A 121 0.48 -1.06 -7.04
C ALA A 121 -0.58 -2.10 -7.42
N PRO A 122 -1.82 -1.69 -7.74
CA PRO A 122 -2.77 -2.55 -8.44
C PRO A 122 -2.17 -3.02 -9.75
N ALA A 123 -2.23 -4.32 -10.01
CA ALA A 123 -1.61 -4.91 -11.19
C ALA A 123 -2.64 -5.52 -12.13
N THR A 124 -2.30 -5.56 -13.43
CA THR A 124 -3.01 -6.33 -14.43
C THR A 124 -2.25 -7.65 -14.62
N ASP A 125 -2.98 -8.76 -14.56
CA ASP A 125 -2.45 -10.12 -14.75
C ASP A 125 -1.25 -10.49 -13.88
N PRO A 126 -1.22 -10.15 -12.56
CA PRO A 126 -0.26 -10.74 -11.64
C PRO A 126 -0.59 -12.22 -11.44
N ASP A 127 0.36 -13.02 -10.94
CA ASP A 127 0.03 -14.40 -10.58
C ASP A 127 -0.95 -14.43 -9.39
N HIS A 128 -0.90 -13.42 -8.51
CA HIS A 128 -1.83 -13.26 -7.39
C HIS A 128 -1.90 -11.80 -6.91
N THR A 129 -3.06 -11.40 -6.39
CA THR A 129 -3.25 -10.15 -5.64
C THR A 129 -3.45 -10.49 -4.18
N LEU A 130 -2.63 -9.93 -3.30
CA LEU A 130 -2.59 -10.27 -1.89
C LEU A 130 -2.73 -9.05 -1.00
N VAL A 131 -3.64 -9.13 -0.03
CA VAL A 131 -3.80 -8.18 1.06
C VAL A 131 -3.65 -8.93 2.38
N LEU A 132 -2.60 -8.62 3.13
CA LEU A 132 -2.33 -9.25 4.42
C LEU A 132 -3.46 -8.97 5.42
N GLY A 133 -3.85 -10.00 6.18
CA GLY A 133 -5.00 -10.00 7.08
C GLY A 133 -6.33 -10.32 6.38
N VAL A 134 -6.34 -10.48 5.06
CA VAL A 134 -7.55 -10.75 4.27
C VAL A 134 -7.47 -12.10 3.53
N ASN A 135 -6.48 -12.26 2.65
CA ASN A 135 -6.37 -13.46 1.81
C ASN A 135 -4.97 -14.08 1.76
N GLU A 136 -4.09 -13.76 2.68
CA GLU A 136 -2.71 -14.27 2.67
C GLU A 136 -2.65 -15.80 2.67
N LYS A 137 -3.66 -16.48 3.18
CA LYS A 137 -3.74 -17.94 3.19
C LYS A 137 -3.92 -18.56 1.81
N THR A 138 -4.32 -17.76 0.81
CA THR A 138 -4.46 -18.23 -0.58
C THR A 138 -3.16 -18.15 -1.38
N TYR A 139 -2.08 -17.65 -0.76
CA TYR A 139 -0.77 -17.58 -1.39
C TYR A 139 -0.15 -18.97 -1.55
N ASP A 140 0.15 -19.34 -2.78
CA ASP A 140 0.88 -20.58 -3.14
C ASP A 140 2.29 -20.20 -3.62
N PRO A 141 3.35 -20.46 -2.85
CA PRO A 141 4.71 -20.07 -3.22
C PRO A 141 5.22 -20.80 -4.48
N ALA A 142 4.66 -21.95 -4.84
CA ALA A 142 5.07 -22.68 -6.04
C ALA A 142 4.48 -22.08 -7.33
N LYS A 143 3.38 -21.34 -7.24
CA LYS A 143 2.66 -20.78 -8.39
C LYS A 143 2.74 -19.26 -8.48
N HIS A 144 2.79 -18.58 -7.35
CA HIS A 144 2.69 -17.11 -7.28
C HIS A 144 4.09 -16.50 -7.20
N HIS A 145 4.66 -16.15 -8.34
CA HIS A 145 5.98 -15.54 -8.45
C HIS A 145 5.92 -14.02 -8.57
N VAL A 146 4.87 -13.48 -9.21
CA VAL A 146 4.61 -12.04 -9.32
C VAL A 146 3.32 -11.73 -8.57
N VAL A 147 3.45 -11.05 -7.44
CA VAL A 147 2.33 -10.75 -6.54
C VAL A 147 2.09 -9.25 -6.48
N SER A 148 0.84 -8.82 -6.65
CA SER A 148 0.43 -7.45 -6.41
C SER A 148 0.04 -7.27 -4.94
N ASN A 149 0.57 -6.22 -4.28
CA ASN A 149 0.14 -5.78 -2.96
C ASN A 149 -1.12 -4.90 -3.02
N ALA A 150 -1.85 -4.89 -4.14
CA ALA A 150 -3.00 -4.02 -4.41
C ALA A 150 -2.66 -2.52 -4.21
N SER A 151 -3.67 -1.66 -3.97
CA SER A 151 -3.48 -0.25 -3.65
C SER A 151 -3.50 0.01 -2.14
N CYS A 152 -3.03 1.20 -1.72
CA CYS A 152 -3.18 1.66 -0.35
C CYS A 152 -4.66 1.72 0.08
N THR A 153 -5.54 2.18 -0.80
CA THR A 153 -6.99 2.22 -0.56
C THR A 153 -7.57 0.81 -0.43
N THR A 154 -7.14 -0.15 -1.27
CA THR A 154 -7.58 -1.55 -1.15
C THR A 154 -7.10 -2.16 0.16
N ASN A 155 -5.86 -1.86 0.60
CA ASN A 155 -5.33 -2.32 1.87
C ASN A 155 -6.11 -1.75 3.08
N CYS A 156 -6.67 -0.54 2.98
CA CYS A 156 -7.56 0.00 4.00
C CYS A 156 -8.96 -0.61 3.92
N LEU A 157 -9.55 -0.66 2.74
CA LEU A 157 -10.94 -1.07 2.55
C LEU A 157 -11.16 -2.59 2.77
N ALA A 158 -10.21 -3.43 2.36
CA ALA A 158 -10.40 -4.88 2.38
C ALA A 158 -10.53 -5.46 3.81
N PRO A 159 -9.73 -5.07 4.81
CA PRO A 159 -9.95 -5.48 6.21
C PRO A 159 -11.32 -5.06 6.74
N VAL A 160 -11.75 -3.82 6.45
CA VAL A 160 -13.08 -3.31 6.86
C VAL A 160 -14.20 -4.12 6.21
N ALA A 161 -14.13 -4.31 4.89
CA ALA A 161 -15.12 -5.08 4.16
C ALA A 161 -15.15 -6.54 4.60
N LYS A 162 -14.00 -7.14 4.93
CA LYS A 162 -13.93 -8.52 5.42
C LYS A 162 -14.61 -8.69 6.77
N VAL A 163 -14.38 -7.80 7.72
CA VAL A 163 -15.05 -7.85 9.05
C VAL A 163 -16.55 -7.72 8.88
N LEU A 164 -17.04 -6.79 8.04
CA LEU A 164 -18.47 -6.64 7.78
C LEU A 164 -19.04 -7.86 7.04
N GLN A 165 -18.35 -8.39 6.03
CA GLN A 165 -18.78 -9.56 5.27
C GLN A 165 -18.88 -10.79 6.16
N ASP A 166 -17.84 -11.09 6.96
CA ASP A 166 -17.79 -12.27 7.79
C ASP A 166 -18.82 -12.22 8.95
N THR A 167 -19.12 -11.02 9.43
CA THR A 167 -20.01 -10.86 10.61
C THR A 167 -21.48 -10.68 10.21
N PHE A 168 -21.74 -9.82 9.23
CA PHE A 168 -23.09 -9.38 8.90
C PHE A 168 -23.53 -9.76 7.47
N GLY A 169 -22.60 -10.13 6.58
CA GLY A 169 -22.86 -10.33 5.15
C GLY A 169 -23.11 -9.01 4.43
N ILE A 170 -22.38 -8.72 3.37
CA ILE A 170 -22.61 -7.53 2.53
C ILE A 170 -23.49 -7.91 1.34
N VAL A 171 -24.62 -7.24 1.23
CA VAL A 171 -25.51 -7.35 0.06
C VAL A 171 -24.98 -6.49 -1.08
N HIS A 172 -24.81 -5.20 -0.83
CA HIS A 172 -24.19 -4.22 -1.72
C HIS A 172 -23.76 -3.00 -0.93
N GLY A 173 -22.93 -2.16 -1.56
CA GLY A 173 -22.49 -0.93 -0.91
C GLY A 173 -21.72 -0.02 -1.87
N THR A 174 -21.39 1.16 -1.35
CA THR A 174 -20.60 2.14 -2.05
C THR A 174 -19.55 2.73 -1.11
N MET A 175 -18.38 3.07 -1.65
CA MET A 175 -17.34 3.74 -0.89
C MET A 175 -16.88 5.02 -1.57
N THR A 176 -16.53 5.99 -0.77
CA THR A 176 -15.75 7.14 -1.19
C THR A 176 -14.44 7.14 -0.43
N THR A 177 -13.31 7.21 -1.12
CA THR A 177 -12.06 7.54 -0.44
C THR A 177 -11.79 9.03 -0.57
N ILE A 178 -11.74 9.73 0.55
CA ILE A 178 -11.24 11.10 0.66
C ILE A 178 -9.72 10.97 0.77
N HIS A 179 -9.05 11.24 -0.34
CA HIS A 179 -7.65 10.81 -0.51
C HIS A 179 -6.72 12.02 -0.68
N SER A 180 -5.61 12.00 0.02
CA SER A 180 -4.50 12.93 -0.19
C SER A 180 -4.07 12.97 -1.64
N TYR A 181 -3.54 14.11 -2.10
CA TYR A 181 -2.97 14.20 -3.44
C TYR A 181 -1.73 13.31 -3.57
N THR A 182 -1.46 12.84 -4.77
CA THR A 182 -0.30 12.01 -5.10
C THR A 182 0.42 12.56 -6.33
N ASN A 183 1.64 12.08 -6.60
CA ASN A 183 2.49 12.61 -7.68
C ASN A 183 1.95 12.39 -9.10
N ASP A 184 0.87 11.63 -9.28
CA ASP A 184 0.16 11.55 -10.55
C ASP A 184 -0.66 12.82 -10.86
N GLN A 185 -0.98 13.62 -9.84
CA GLN A 185 -1.67 14.89 -10.00
C GLN A 185 -0.67 16.02 -10.36
N ARG A 186 -1.22 17.13 -10.85
CA ARG A 186 -0.41 18.30 -11.23
C ARG A 186 -0.34 19.29 -10.08
N LEU A 187 0.86 19.86 -9.84
CA LEU A 187 1.04 20.91 -8.86
C LEU A 187 0.27 22.19 -9.27
N LEU A 188 0.43 22.59 -10.52
CA LEU A 188 -0.37 23.62 -11.20
C LEU A 188 -1.05 23.02 -12.43
N ASP A 189 -1.97 23.76 -13.07
CA ASP A 189 -2.71 23.31 -14.25
C ASP A 189 -1.77 22.89 -15.39
N LEU A 190 -1.73 21.61 -15.71
CA LEU A 190 -0.89 21.01 -16.76
C LEU A 190 -1.62 19.82 -17.40
N PRO A 191 -1.28 19.48 -18.67
CA PRO A 191 -1.91 18.36 -19.36
C PRO A 191 -1.85 17.05 -18.57
N HIS A 192 -2.99 16.38 -18.49
CA HIS A 192 -3.18 15.06 -17.92
C HIS A 192 -4.32 14.35 -18.68
N LYS A 193 -4.28 13.01 -18.81
CA LYS A 193 -5.32 12.22 -19.46
C LYS A 193 -6.70 12.31 -18.78
N ASP A 194 -6.71 12.48 -17.47
CA ASP A 194 -7.89 12.84 -16.68
C ASP A 194 -7.87 14.36 -16.49
N LEU A 195 -8.83 15.07 -17.09
CA LEU A 195 -8.89 16.53 -17.06
C LEU A 195 -9.10 17.11 -15.68
N ARG A 196 -9.70 16.36 -14.74
CA ARG A 196 -9.82 16.78 -13.35
C ARG A 196 -8.47 16.72 -12.62
N ARG A 197 -7.65 15.68 -12.86
CA ARG A 197 -6.28 15.58 -12.34
C ARG A 197 -5.30 16.53 -13.03
N ALA A 198 -5.70 17.16 -14.14
CA ALA A 198 -4.92 18.21 -14.81
C ALA A 198 -4.88 19.52 -14.01
N ARG A 199 -5.77 19.68 -13.02
CA ARG A 199 -5.89 20.89 -12.21
C ARG A 199 -4.99 20.83 -10.97
N ALA A 200 -4.72 22.01 -10.40
CA ALA A 200 -3.83 22.19 -9.24
C ALA A 200 -4.27 21.38 -8.03
N ALA A 201 -3.45 20.41 -7.63
CA ALA A 201 -3.77 19.42 -6.59
C ALA A 201 -3.96 20.03 -5.20
N ALA A 202 -3.16 21.04 -4.86
CA ALA A 202 -3.17 21.65 -3.52
C ALA A 202 -4.24 22.76 -3.35
N LEU A 203 -5.05 23.04 -4.39
CA LEU A 203 -6.05 24.08 -4.38
C LEU A 203 -7.49 23.57 -4.53
N SER A 204 -7.67 22.33 -4.96
CA SER A 204 -8.98 21.83 -5.39
C SER A 204 -9.31 20.46 -4.81
N MET A 205 -10.57 20.24 -4.48
CA MET A 205 -11.13 18.90 -4.31
C MET A 205 -11.42 18.32 -5.70
N ILE A 206 -10.87 17.14 -6.00
CA ILE A 206 -10.88 16.57 -7.34
C ILE A 206 -11.54 15.19 -7.29
N PRO A 207 -12.80 15.04 -7.75
CA PRO A 207 -13.42 13.72 -7.91
C PRO A 207 -12.75 12.99 -9.07
N THR A 208 -12.41 11.73 -8.85
CA THR A 208 -11.75 10.88 -9.85
C THR A 208 -12.06 9.41 -9.60
N THR A 209 -11.76 8.57 -10.56
CA THR A 209 -11.98 7.14 -10.44
C THR A 209 -11.00 6.48 -9.48
N THR A 210 -11.45 5.39 -8.84
CA THR A 210 -10.59 4.43 -8.13
C THR A 210 -11.05 3.02 -8.47
N GLY A 211 -10.09 2.13 -8.69
CA GLY A 211 -10.37 0.70 -8.86
C GLY A 211 -10.46 -0.07 -7.55
N ALA A 212 -10.27 0.60 -6.40
CA ALA A 212 -10.09 -0.09 -5.12
C ALA A 212 -11.31 -0.92 -4.69
N ALA A 213 -12.52 -0.38 -4.83
CA ALA A 213 -13.75 -1.12 -4.50
C ALA A 213 -13.98 -2.30 -5.46
N LYS A 214 -13.80 -2.06 -6.76
CA LYS A 214 -13.94 -3.11 -7.77
C LYS A 214 -12.90 -4.21 -7.62
N ALA A 215 -11.69 -3.88 -7.17
CA ALA A 215 -10.61 -4.84 -6.97
C ALA A 215 -10.79 -5.74 -5.73
N LEU A 216 -11.75 -5.44 -4.84
CA LEU A 216 -11.98 -6.25 -3.64
C LEU A 216 -12.30 -7.71 -3.94
N HIS A 217 -12.98 -8.00 -5.07
CA HIS A 217 -13.28 -9.40 -5.44
C HIS A 217 -12.03 -10.24 -5.69
N LEU A 218 -10.88 -9.61 -5.97
CA LEU A 218 -9.60 -10.31 -6.13
C LEU A 218 -9.09 -10.90 -4.81
N VAL A 219 -9.52 -10.32 -3.68
CA VAL A 219 -9.08 -10.71 -2.34
C VAL A 219 -10.23 -11.20 -1.45
N ILE A 220 -11.48 -10.85 -1.77
CA ILE A 220 -12.72 -11.31 -1.13
C ILE A 220 -13.71 -11.67 -2.26
N PRO A 221 -13.65 -12.88 -2.83
CA PRO A 221 -14.43 -13.26 -4.01
C PRO A 221 -15.94 -13.08 -3.84
N GLU A 222 -16.46 -13.21 -2.63
CA GLU A 222 -17.87 -13.05 -2.29
C GLU A 222 -18.40 -11.63 -2.51
N LEU A 223 -17.51 -10.65 -2.65
CA LEU A 223 -17.85 -9.25 -2.91
C LEU A 223 -17.85 -8.87 -4.40
N GLN A 224 -17.73 -9.86 -5.30
CA GLN A 224 -17.79 -9.60 -6.75
C GLN A 224 -19.09 -8.91 -7.13
N GLY A 225 -18.98 -7.70 -7.72
CA GLY A 225 -20.12 -6.91 -8.18
C GLY A 225 -20.96 -6.25 -7.08
N LYS A 226 -20.60 -6.44 -5.79
CA LYS A 226 -21.38 -5.90 -4.66
C LYS A 226 -20.91 -4.50 -4.22
N LEU A 227 -19.67 -4.11 -4.51
CA LEU A 227 -19.11 -2.84 -4.09
C LEU A 227 -18.58 -2.02 -5.28
N ASP A 228 -18.88 -0.73 -5.29
CA ASP A 228 -18.32 0.26 -6.21
C ASP A 228 -17.97 1.55 -5.45
N GLY A 229 -17.33 2.50 -6.11
CA GLY A 229 -16.99 3.76 -5.49
C GLY A 229 -16.06 4.63 -6.32
N TYR A 230 -15.69 5.77 -5.75
CA TYR A 230 -14.80 6.74 -6.36
C TYR A 230 -13.86 7.37 -5.33
N ALA A 231 -12.90 8.16 -5.81
CA ALA A 231 -12.00 8.94 -4.97
C ALA A 231 -12.34 10.43 -5.05
N MET A 232 -12.29 11.09 -3.90
CA MET A 232 -12.26 12.54 -3.78
C MET A 232 -10.85 12.94 -3.35
N ARG A 233 -10.02 13.43 -4.26
CA ARG A 233 -8.70 13.99 -3.91
C ARG A 233 -8.89 15.32 -3.21
N VAL A 234 -8.16 15.52 -2.12
CA VAL A 234 -8.25 16.72 -1.29
C VAL A 234 -6.88 17.37 -1.11
N PRO A 235 -6.81 18.69 -0.79
CA PRO A 235 -5.55 19.43 -0.62
C PRO A 235 -4.78 19.07 0.67
N THR A 236 -4.58 17.79 0.94
CA THR A 236 -3.75 17.28 2.04
C THR A 236 -2.61 16.44 1.47
N PRO A 237 -1.39 16.53 2.04
CA PRO A 237 -0.22 15.86 1.46
C PRO A 237 -0.12 14.39 1.80
N ASN A 238 -0.76 13.93 2.87
CA ASN A 238 -0.72 12.55 3.35
C ASN A 238 -1.90 12.27 4.27
N VAL A 239 -2.17 11.01 4.53
CA VAL A 239 -3.30 10.42 5.24
C VAL A 239 -4.61 10.60 4.48
N SER A 240 -5.28 9.51 4.29
CA SER A 240 -6.54 9.38 3.56
C SER A 240 -7.57 8.67 4.42
N VAL A 241 -8.82 8.72 4.02
CA VAL A 241 -9.90 8.04 4.72
C VAL A 241 -10.84 7.36 3.75
N VAL A 242 -11.27 6.15 4.09
CA VAL A 242 -12.35 5.42 3.41
C VAL A 242 -13.64 5.65 4.17
N ASP A 243 -14.67 6.07 3.44
CA ASP A 243 -16.04 6.14 3.88
C ASP A 243 -16.84 5.04 3.15
N LEU A 244 -17.13 3.96 3.86
CA LEU A 244 -17.88 2.82 3.35
C LEU A 244 -19.30 2.83 3.87
N THR A 245 -20.28 2.77 2.97
CA THR A 245 -21.69 2.53 3.30
C THR A 245 -22.12 1.22 2.64
N ALA A 246 -22.63 0.28 3.43
CA ALA A 246 -23.05 -1.04 2.94
C ALA A 246 -24.38 -1.48 3.56
N THR A 247 -25.21 -2.12 2.74
CA THR A 247 -26.38 -2.86 3.21
C THR A 247 -25.94 -4.27 3.60
N THR A 248 -26.32 -4.71 4.79
CA THR A 248 -25.96 -6.03 5.33
C THR A 248 -27.15 -7.00 5.27
N GLU A 249 -26.85 -8.30 5.20
CA GLU A 249 -27.84 -9.38 5.21
C GLU A 249 -28.47 -9.51 6.60
N LYS A 250 -27.62 -9.45 7.64
CA LYS A 250 -28.07 -9.53 9.04
C LYS A 250 -28.27 -8.13 9.60
N PRO A 251 -29.24 -7.96 10.51
CA PRO A 251 -29.38 -6.73 11.26
C PRO A 251 -28.09 -6.38 12.00
N ALA A 252 -27.79 -5.10 12.08
CA ALA A 252 -26.61 -4.55 12.74
C ALA A 252 -27.02 -3.45 13.74
N SER A 253 -26.23 -3.26 14.77
CA SER A 253 -26.24 -2.08 15.62
C SER A 253 -24.87 -1.44 15.65
N VAL A 254 -24.79 -0.16 16.04
CA VAL A 254 -23.51 0.55 16.17
C VAL A 254 -22.57 -0.20 17.11
N GLU A 255 -23.07 -0.64 18.25
CA GLU A 255 -22.31 -1.41 19.25
C GLU A 255 -21.83 -2.75 18.70
N GLY A 256 -22.69 -3.45 17.94
CA GLY A 256 -22.36 -4.74 17.32
C GLY A 256 -21.28 -4.61 16.25
N VAL A 257 -21.36 -3.57 15.41
CA VAL A 257 -20.35 -3.25 14.39
C VAL A 257 -19.02 -2.88 15.05
N ASN A 258 -19.03 -1.97 16.02
CA ASN A 258 -17.83 -1.54 16.74
C ASN A 258 -17.18 -2.70 17.49
N ALA A 259 -17.97 -3.56 18.14
CA ALA A 259 -17.46 -4.77 18.80
C ALA A 259 -16.82 -5.76 17.83
N ALA A 260 -17.35 -5.89 16.60
CA ALA A 260 -16.74 -6.73 15.56
C ALA A 260 -15.38 -6.21 15.13
N PHE A 261 -15.25 -4.89 14.89
CA PHE A 261 -13.98 -4.27 14.55
C PHE A 261 -12.95 -4.35 15.69
N ARG A 262 -13.35 -4.08 16.93
CA ARG A 262 -12.47 -4.21 18.09
C ARG A 262 -11.92 -5.63 18.21
N ARG A 263 -12.78 -6.66 18.13
CA ARG A 263 -12.33 -8.06 18.17
C ARG A 263 -11.39 -8.42 17.03
N ALA A 264 -11.61 -7.88 15.83
CA ALA A 264 -10.72 -8.12 14.71
C ALA A 264 -9.34 -7.47 14.91
N ALA A 265 -9.30 -6.22 15.39
CA ALA A 265 -8.08 -5.46 15.67
C ALA A 265 -7.25 -6.09 16.80
N GLU A 266 -7.88 -6.55 17.87
CA GLU A 266 -7.21 -7.22 19.00
C GLU A 266 -6.83 -8.68 18.70
N GLY A 267 -7.44 -9.28 17.69
CA GLY A 267 -7.33 -10.70 17.34
C GLY A 267 -6.68 -10.95 15.97
N PRO A 268 -7.44 -11.49 15.00
CA PRO A 268 -6.87 -12.02 13.75
C PRO A 268 -6.25 -10.95 12.83
N MET A 269 -6.63 -9.69 12.99
CA MET A 269 -6.09 -8.58 12.19
C MET A 269 -5.14 -7.66 12.98
N ARG A 270 -4.60 -8.15 14.09
CA ARG A 270 -3.66 -7.39 14.91
C ARG A 270 -2.47 -6.92 14.08
N GLY A 271 -2.16 -5.61 14.16
CA GLY A 271 -1.09 -4.97 13.37
C GLY A 271 -1.48 -4.66 11.92
N ILE A 272 -2.68 -5.04 11.48
CA ILE A 272 -3.26 -4.71 10.17
C ILE A 272 -4.41 -3.72 10.33
N LEU A 273 -5.35 -4.02 11.21
CA LEU A 273 -6.50 -3.20 11.58
C LEU A 273 -6.26 -2.61 12.97
N GLU A 274 -6.52 -1.32 13.11
CA GLU A 274 -6.61 -0.62 14.39
C GLU A 274 -8.03 -0.13 14.61
N TYR A 275 -8.42 0.02 15.85
CA TYR A 275 -9.72 0.54 16.28
C TYR A 275 -9.48 1.69 17.24
N THR A 276 -10.01 2.87 16.96
CA THR A 276 -9.86 4.04 17.83
C THR A 276 -11.20 4.59 18.29
N GLU A 277 -11.21 5.12 19.51
CA GLU A 277 -12.32 5.87 20.13
C GLU A 277 -11.92 7.34 20.36
N GLU A 278 -10.69 7.71 19.97
CA GLU A 278 -10.16 9.05 20.15
C GLU A 278 -10.66 10.00 19.05
N GLU A 279 -10.85 11.26 19.40
CA GLU A 279 -11.30 12.31 18.48
C GLU A 279 -10.12 12.88 17.70
N LEU A 280 -9.69 12.17 16.65
CA LEU A 280 -8.49 12.44 15.88
C LEU A 280 -8.81 12.98 14.49
N VAL A 281 -7.81 13.63 13.88
CA VAL A 281 -7.84 14.13 12.50
C VAL A 281 -6.70 13.55 11.68
N SER A 282 -6.71 13.76 10.36
CA SER A 282 -5.74 13.16 9.44
C SER A 282 -4.28 13.32 9.86
N ALA A 283 -3.90 14.46 10.45
CA ALA A 283 -2.51 14.73 10.87
C ALA A 283 -2.01 13.75 11.95
N ASP A 284 -2.91 13.25 12.80
CA ASP A 284 -2.59 12.38 13.93
C ASP A 284 -2.25 10.95 13.49
N PHE A 285 -2.74 10.55 12.32
CA PHE A 285 -2.49 9.21 11.74
C PHE A 285 -1.22 9.16 10.89
N LYS A 286 -0.50 10.27 10.73
CA LYS A 286 0.76 10.29 9.99
C LYS A 286 1.79 9.38 10.65
N GLY A 287 2.35 8.43 9.88
CA GLY A 287 3.29 7.43 10.37
C GLY A 287 2.66 6.24 11.07
N ASN A 288 1.33 6.15 11.11
CA ASN A 288 0.65 4.96 11.65
C ASN A 288 0.87 3.76 10.72
N PRO A 289 1.39 2.61 11.23
CA PRO A 289 1.75 1.46 10.40
C PRO A 289 0.58 0.58 10.01
N HIS A 290 -0.62 0.77 10.58
CA HIS A 290 -1.79 -0.05 10.25
C HIS A 290 -2.31 0.25 8.84
N SER A 291 -2.85 -0.76 8.20
CA SER A 291 -3.49 -0.63 6.89
C SER A 291 -4.82 0.12 6.96
N SER A 292 -5.50 0.00 8.08
CA SER A 292 -6.84 0.54 8.31
C SER A 292 -7.02 0.87 9.79
N ILE A 293 -7.48 2.08 10.09
CA ILE A 293 -7.78 2.51 11.46
C ILE A 293 -9.27 2.89 11.50
N VAL A 294 -10.10 2.05 12.09
CA VAL A 294 -11.54 2.29 12.19
C VAL A 294 -11.82 3.34 13.25
N ASP A 295 -12.49 4.42 12.84
CA ASP A 295 -12.96 5.48 13.70
C ASP A 295 -14.37 5.15 14.20
N SER A 296 -14.45 4.65 15.43
CA SER A 296 -15.69 4.12 16.01
C SER A 296 -16.75 5.19 16.25
N ALA A 297 -16.34 6.44 16.47
CA ALA A 297 -17.26 7.55 16.70
C ALA A 297 -18.09 7.89 15.45
N TYR A 298 -17.62 7.45 14.27
CA TYR A 298 -18.31 7.67 12.99
C TYR A 298 -19.01 6.43 12.43
N THR A 299 -19.05 5.33 13.18
CA THR A 299 -19.93 4.19 12.84
C THR A 299 -21.39 4.62 12.93
N ARG A 300 -22.17 4.34 11.89
CA ARG A 300 -23.62 4.61 11.86
C ARG A 300 -24.37 3.40 11.34
N VAL A 301 -25.57 3.22 11.87
CA VAL A 301 -26.55 2.26 11.34
C VAL A 301 -27.86 3.00 11.12
N VAL A 302 -28.33 3.00 9.88
CA VAL A 302 -29.60 3.59 9.50
C VAL A 302 -30.59 2.45 9.23
N GLY A 303 -31.76 2.54 9.85
CA GLY A 303 -32.67 1.39 9.89
C GLY A 303 -32.06 0.23 10.64
N THR A 304 -32.11 -0.96 10.08
CA THR A 304 -31.60 -2.19 10.72
C THR A 304 -30.36 -2.77 10.07
N ASN A 305 -29.98 -2.31 8.85
CA ASN A 305 -28.97 -2.97 8.04
C ASN A 305 -28.18 -2.05 7.10
N CYS A 306 -28.39 -0.74 7.12
CA CYS A 306 -27.55 0.20 6.37
C CYS A 306 -26.41 0.67 7.30
N VAL A 307 -25.25 0.06 7.14
CA VAL A 307 -24.06 0.31 7.97
C VAL A 307 -23.13 1.28 7.26
N LYS A 308 -22.65 2.29 8.00
CA LYS A 308 -21.63 3.25 7.56
C LYS A 308 -20.42 3.18 8.47
N VAL A 309 -19.23 3.06 7.90
CA VAL A 309 -17.94 2.96 8.62
C VAL A 309 -16.94 3.91 8.02
N LEU A 310 -16.21 4.61 8.87
CA LEU A 310 -15.09 5.47 8.53
C LEU A 310 -13.78 4.78 8.95
N ALA A 311 -12.80 4.72 8.03
CA ALA A 311 -11.50 4.12 8.31
C ALA A 311 -10.36 4.96 7.72
N TRP A 312 -9.43 5.40 8.59
CA TRP A 312 -8.24 6.16 8.25
C TRP A 312 -7.10 5.26 7.80
N TYR A 313 -6.17 5.81 7.04
CA TYR A 313 -4.92 5.14 6.68
C TYR A 313 -3.85 6.14 6.24
N ASP A 314 -2.61 5.90 6.70
CA ASP A 314 -1.47 6.57 6.07
C ASP A 314 -1.18 5.89 4.74
N ASN A 315 -1.59 6.54 3.64
CA ASN A 315 -1.52 5.98 2.29
C ASN A 315 -0.08 5.76 1.78
N GLU A 316 0.93 6.31 2.45
CA GLU A 316 2.34 6.08 2.16
C GLU A 316 2.99 5.14 3.18
N TRP A 317 2.93 5.47 4.47
CA TRP A 317 3.64 4.74 5.51
C TRP A 317 2.98 3.38 5.80
N GLY A 318 1.69 3.35 6.11
CA GLY A 318 0.97 2.10 6.37
C GLY A 318 1.08 1.13 5.19
N TYR A 319 0.96 1.65 3.96
CA TYR A 319 1.13 0.84 2.75
C TYR A 319 2.57 0.31 2.61
N SER A 320 3.58 1.12 2.89
CA SER A 320 5.00 0.70 2.83
C SER A 320 5.32 -0.36 3.90
N CYS A 321 4.71 -0.25 5.09
CA CYS A 321 4.78 -1.29 6.12
C CYS A 321 4.17 -2.60 5.63
N ARG A 322 3.05 -2.57 4.91
CA ARG A 322 2.46 -3.78 4.30
C ARG A 322 3.35 -4.38 3.21
N CYS A 323 4.02 -3.57 2.39
CA CYS A 323 5.00 -4.09 1.43
C CYS A 323 6.16 -4.80 2.15
N ARG A 324 6.71 -4.21 3.23
CA ARG A 324 7.73 -4.85 4.09
C ARG A 324 7.23 -6.18 4.65
N ASP A 325 6.03 -6.21 5.18
CA ASP A 325 5.47 -7.42 5.78
C ASP A 325 5.19 -8.50 4.73
N LEU A 326 4.80 -8.10 3.51
CA LEU A 326 4.64 -9.02 2.39
C LEU A 326 5.99 -9.61 1.94
N ILE A 327 7.07 -8.81 1.92
CA ILE A 327 8.42 -9.32 1.68
C ILE A 327 8.74 -10.45 2.68
N LYS A 328 8.53 -10.19 3.98
CA LYS A 328 8.78 -11.19 5.04
C LYS A 328 7.87 -12.42 4.91
N TYR A 329 6.60 -12.21 4.60
CA TYR A 329 5.63 -13.28 4.42
C TYR A 329 6.02 -14.22 3.28
N MET A 330 6.44 -13.66 2.14
CA MET A 330 6.88 -14.43 0.98
C MET A 330 8.23 -15.08 1.23
N ALA A 331 9.18 -14.37 1.85
CA ALA A 331 10.51 -14.89 2.17
C ALA A 331 10.46 -16.13 3.07
N ALA A 332 9.57 -16.15 4.06
CA ALA A 332 9.39 -17.30 4.96
C ALA A 332 8.83 -18.55 4.27
N ARG A 333 8.45 -18.45 2.98
CA ARG A 333 7.84 -19.53 2.17
C ARG A 333 8.60 -19.82 0.87
N LEU A 334 9.86 -19.33 0.73
CA LEU A 334 10.73 -19.56 -0.44
C LEU A 334 11.28 -20.96 -0.51
#